data_442142ab794c199bb45251a091759a70
#
_entry.id   442142ab794c199bb45251a091759a70
#
_cell.length_a   1.000
_cell.length_b   1.000
_cell.length_c   1.000
_cell.angle_alpha   90.00
_cell.angle_beta   90.00
_cell.angle_gamma   90.00
#
_symmetry.space_group_name_H-M   'P 1'
#
loop_
_entity.id
_entity.type
_entity.pdbx_description
1 polymer ?
#
loop_
_entity_poly.entity_id
_entity_poly.type
_entity_poly.pdbx_seq_one_letter_code
_entity_poly.pdbx_strand_id
1 'polypeptide(L)'
;CRSSAASDVYKRQQLLLYSVFRIGNATNNITWESYLDIIDRDEVDWAVPISLGDSHKGFRVMGTNKEFFNRYKFRGGQPIEIEKGFLFEDLYDVILGSGVAEKLGYDISTPLIVSHGLESFTKHDDQPFRVSGILQKTGTPVDNTVIVSLAAIEAIHVDWSTGAKIPGQQTPIEEIRQMDLTPKNITAALVGVKSKLSIFYLQRWINDYPEEALTAILPGAALQELWRVVGVVENLLLGISVVVIFTTLIGMTAIMFSSLNERRREMSIFRAMGASPRIIIGLLMLEALFISLLSVIVSMLLLFFSLAVLQPWIDNNYGILVSVEMLSIKDMYVFIMFIIAAMVVSLLPAARALSLIHISEPTRLAW
;
A
#
# COMPACT_ATOMS: atom_id res chain seq x y z
N CYS A 1 -11.77 25.37 -20.28
CA CYS A 1 -10.94 25.42 -19.05
C CYS A 1 -11.11 24.22 -18.11
N ARG A 2 -12.28 23.60 -17.97
CA ARG A 2 -12.44 22.41 -17.09
C ARG A 2 -11.87 21.10 -17.68
N SER A 3 -11.81 20.98 -18.98
CA SER A 3 -11.28 19.79 -19.66
C SER A 3 -9.76 19.69 -19.56
N SER A 4 -9.01 20.79 -19.59
CA SER A 4 -7.56 20.80 -19.46
C SER A 4 -7.10 20.42 -18.05
N ALA A 5 -7.73 20.96 -17.00
CA ALA A 5 -7.36 20.64 -15.63
C ALA A 5 -7.56 19.17 -15.26
N ALA A 6 -8.66 18.55 -15.71
CA ALA A 6 -8.90 17.10 -15.51
C ALA A 6 -7.89 16.25 -16.28
N SER A 7 -7.48 16.65 -17.48
CA SER A 7 -6.43 15.99 -18.28
C SER A 7 -5.08 16.05 -17.58
N ASP A 8 -4.73 17.21 -16.99
CA ASP A 8 -3.45 17.39 -16.31
C ASP A 8 -3.35 16.60 -14.99
N VAL A 9 -4.45 16.51 -14.23
CA VAL A 9 -4.52 15.65 -13.04
C VAL A 9 -4.36 14.18 -13.43
N TYR A 10 -5.02 13.73 -14.48
CA TYR A 10 -4.91 12.36 -14.97
C TYR A 10 -3.48 12.02 -15.41
N LYS A 11 -2.82 12.91 -16.16
CA LYS A 11 -1.43 12.73 -16.59
C LYS A 11 -0.46 12.62 -15.40
N ARG A 12 -0.63 13.47 -14.37
CA ARG A 12 0.20 13.42 -13.15
C ARG A 12 0.01 12.11 -12.39
N GLN A 13 -1.23 11.64 -12.26
CA GLN A 13 -1.51 10.35 -11.63
C GLN A 13 -0.91 9.19 -12.43
N GLN A 14 -1.03 9.22 -13.75
CA GLN A 14 -0.47 8.19 -14.63
C GLN A 14 1.06 8.17 -14.55
N LEU A 15 1.72 9.32 -14.54
CA LEU A 15 3.17 9.40 -14.37
C LEU A 15 3.61 8.83 -13.03
N LEU A 16 2.92 9.15 -11.93
CA LEU A 16 3.19 8.58 -10.61
C LEU A 16 3.03 7.06 -10.61
N LEU A 17 1.91 6.56 -11.12
CA LEU A 17 1.62 5.12 -11.16
C LEU A 17 2.69 4.39 -11.96
N TYR A 18 3.11 4.93 -13.09
CA TYR A 18 4.08 4.28 -13.95
C TYR A 18 5.51 4.38 -13.42
N SER A 19 5.98 5.58 -13.06
CA SER A 19 7.37 5.81 -12.67
C SER A 19 7.71 5.30 -11.27
N VAL A 20 6.74 5.36 -10.33
CA VAL A 20 6.97 4.96 -8.93
C VAL A 20 6.41 3.57 -8.65
N PHE A 21 5.15 3.31 -9.04
CA PHE A 21 4.47 2.04 -8.72
C PHE A 21 4.61 0.97 -9.80
N ARG A 22 5.20 1.28 -10.96
CA ARG A 22 5.38 0.37 -12.10
C ARG A 22 4.06 -0.14 -12.71
N ILE A 23 2.98 0.63 -12.56
CA ILE A 23 1.63 0.31 -13.03
C ILE A 23 1.30 1.15 -14.27
N GLY A 24 0.79 0.52 -15.35
CA GLY A 24 0.43 1.20 -16.60
C GLY A 24 1.59 1.31 -17.58
N ASN A 25 1.48 2.19 -18.58
CA ASN A 25 2.49 2.42 -19.60
C ASN A 25 2.90 3.89 -19.64
N ALA A 26 4.15 4.15 -20.04
CA ALA A 26 4.62 5.51 -20.29
C ALA A 26 3.84 6.13 -21.44
N THR A 27 3.50 7.39 -21.29
CA THR A 27 2.83 8.16 -22.35
C THR A 27 3.80 8.97 -23.19
N ASN A 28 4.90 9.44 -22.58
CA ASN A 28 5.94 10.22 -23.22
C ASN A 28 7.30 9.86 -22.60
N ASN A 29 8.36 10.02 -23.39
CA ASN A 29 9.74 9.93 -22.93
C ASN A 29 10.29 11.36 -22.77
N ILE A 30 11.38 11.48 -22.05
CA ILE A 30 12.16 12.70 -21.83
C ILE A 30 13.44 12.54 -22.67
N THR A 31 13.78 13.52 -23.49
CA THR A 31 15.06 13.50 -24.22
C THR A 31 16.24 13.58 -23.25
N TRP A 32 17.35 12.98 -23.64
CA TRP A 32 18.56 13.02 -22.82
C TRP A 32 19.08 14.46 -22.63
N GLU A 33 18.90 15.31 -23.64
CA GLU A 33 19.25 16.74 -23.58
C GLU A 33 18.44 17.47 -22.52
N SER A 34 17.11 17.30 -22.51
CA SER A 34 16.24 17.88 -21.48
C SER A 34 16.56 17.35 -20.07
N TYR A 35 16.97 16.09 -19.94
CA TYR A 35 17.44 15.55 -18.68
C TYR A 35 18.72 16.20 -18.20
N LEU A 36 19.68 16.46 -19.10
CA LEU A 36 20.91 17.17 -18.76
C LEU A 36 20.64 18.62 -18.33
N ASP A 37 19.74 19.31 -19.00
CA ASP A 37 19.32 20.66 -18.62
C ASP A 37 18.69 20.70 -17.22
N ILE A 38 17.94 19.65 -16.83
CA ILE A 38 17.41 19.54 -15.47
C ILE A 38 18.52 19.38 -14.45
N ILE A 39 19.55 18.56 -14.73
CA ILE A 39 20.65 18.32 -13.81
C ILE A 39 21.51 19.57 -13.62
N ASP A 40 21.72 20.34 -14.67
CA ASP A 40 22.56 21.55 -14.63
C ASP A 40 21.93 22.70 -13.83
N ARG A 41 20.71 22.54 -13.34
CA ARG A 41 20.04 23.54 -12.53
C ARG A 41 20.64 23.65 -11.12
N ASP A 42 20.84 24.87 -10.67
CA ASP A 42 21.38 25.18 -9.34
C ASP A 42 20.56 24.57 -8.18
N GLU A 43 19.27 24.41 -8.38
CA GLU A 43 18.35 23.88 -7.38
C GLU A 43 18.48 22.37 -7.18
N VAL A 44 19.04 21.66 -8.17
CA VAL A 44 19.17 20.20 -8.16
C VAL A 44 20.39 19.76 -7.36
N ASP A 45 20.20 18.82 -6.46
CA ASP A 45 21.25 18.14 -5.69
C ASP A 45 21.70 16.85 -6.39
N TRP A 46 20.74 16.07 -6.89
CA TRP A 46 20.98 14.84 -7.62
C TRP A 46 19.80 14.53 -8.55
N ALA A 47 20.09 13.77 -9.58
CA ALA A 47 19.06 13.23 -10.45
C ALA A 47 19.39 11.78 -10.84
N VAL A 48 18.37 10.92 -10.84
CA VAL A 48 18.49 9.51 -11.21
C VAL A 48 17.56 9.27 -12.40
N PRO A 49 18.10 8.91 -13.57
CA PRO A 49 17.30 8.60 -14.75
C PRO A 49 16.70 7.21 -14.64
N ILE A 50 15.49 7.06 -15.16
CA ILE A 50 14.74 5.80 -15.20
C ILE A 50 14.24 5.58 -16.62
N SER A 51 14.58 4.43 -17.20
CA SER A 51 14.03 3.95 -18.45
C SER A 51 13.16 2.72 -18.18
N LEU A 52 11.93 2.75 -18.67
CA LEU A 52 10.93 1.68 -18.53
C LEU A 52 10.31 1.42 -19.91
N GLY A 53 10.08 0.17 -20.23
CA GLY A 53 9.48 -0.21 -21.51
C GLY A 53 9.53 -1.70 -21.73
N ASP A 54 10.56 -2.33 -21.21
CA ASP A 54 10.81 -3.75 -21.37
C ASP A 54 10.30 -4.58 -20.20
N SER A 55 10.30 -5.88 -20.39
CA SER A 55 9.86 -6.83 -19.37
C SER A 55 10.63 -8.15 -19.43
N HIS A 56 10.53 -8.90 -18.33
CA HIS A 56 10.97 -10.28 -18.25
C HIS A 56 9.90 -11.11 -17.55
N LYS A 57 9.31 -12.07 -18.25
CA LYS A 57 8.26 -12.97 -17.71
C LYS A 57 7.15 -12.23 -16.90
N GLY A 58 6.72 -11.08 -17.41
CA GLY A 58 5.68 -10.27 -16.76
C GLY A 58 6.19 -9.28 -15.72
N PHE A 59 7.46 -9.32 -15.33
CA PHE A 59 8.08 -8.32 -14.48
C PHE A 59 8.65 -7.17 -15.32
N ARG A 60 8.52 -5.95 -14.86
CA ARG A 60 9.07 -4.79 -15.55
C ARG A 60 10.59 -4.76 -15.45
N VAL A 61 11.23 -4.43 -16.57
CA VAL A 61 12.65 -4.09 -16.62
C VAL A 61 12.79 -2.59 -16.47
N MET A 62 13.70 -2.16 -15.60
CA MET A 62 14.04 -0.77 -15.34
C MET A 62 15.52 -0.54 -15.63
N GLY A 63 15.79 0.30 -16.61
CA GLY A 63 17.13 0.85 -16.84
C GLY A 63 17.38 2.04 -15.89
N THR A 64 18.52 2.04 -15.20
CA THR A 64 18.92 3.13 -14.31
C THR A 64 20.43 3.15 -14.12
N ASN A 65 20.95 4.05 -13.25
CA ASN A 65 22.35 4.12 -12.88
C ASN A 65 22.58 3.68 -11.42
N LYS A 66 23.85 3.57 -11.00
CA LYS A 66 24.21 3.15 -9.63
C LYS A 66 23.72 4.12 -8.54
N GLU A 67 23.51 5.40 -8.90
CA GLU A 67 22.98 6.39 -7.97
C GLU A 67 21.55 6.05 -7.50
N PHE A 68 20.78 5.29 -8.26
CA PHE A 68 19.47 4.81 -7.83
C PHE A 68 19.54 4.11 -6.46
N PHE A 69 20.50 3.22 -6.27
CA PHE A 69 20.66 2.44 -5.03
C PHE A 69 21.10 3.31 -3.85
N ASN A 70 21.86 4.36 -4.10
CA ASN A 70 22.31 5.30 -3.08
C ASN A 70 21.21 6.29 -2.66
N ARG A 71 20.38 6.73 -3.61
CA ARG A 71 19.43 7.82 -3.43
C ARG A 71 18.01 7.37 -3.13
N TYR A 72 17.59 6.21 -3.65
CA TYR A 72 16.27 5.67 -3.35
C TYR A 72 16.23 5.17 -1.90
N LYS A 73 15.29 5.73 -1.13
CA LYS A 73 15.08 5.38 0.28
C LYS A 73 13.63 5.00 0.50
N PHE A 74 13.42 4.03 1.37
CA PHE A 74 12.08 3.54 1.75
C PHE A 74 11.94 3.49 3.27
N ARG A 75 10.75 3.27 3.80
CA ARG A 75 10.45 3.05 5.23
C ARG A 75 11.23 3.95 6.19
N GLY A 76 11.00 5.27 6.09
CA GLY A 76 11.66 6.20 7.02
C GLY A 76 13.14 6.47 6.73
N GLY A 77 13.61 6.18 5.52
CA GLY A 77 14.93 6.55 5.06
C GLY A 77 15.94 5.40 4.97
N GLN A 78 15.47 4.15 5.01
CA GLN A 78 16.33 2.98 4.80
C GLN A 78 16.84 2.92 3.35
N PRO A 79 18.13 2.64 3.12
CA PRO A 79 18.67 2.44 1.77
C PRO A 79 18.27 1.07 1.21
N ILE A 80 18.35 0.93 -0.12
CA ILE A 80 18.28 -0.39 -0.75
C ILE A 80 19.60 -1.12 -0.52
N GLU A 81 19.54 -2.36 -0.03
CA GLU A 81 20.71 -3.19 0.20
C GLU A 81 20.67 -4.44 -0.68
N ILE A 82 21.85 -4.94 -1.02
CA ILE A 82 22.03 -6.19 -1.74
C ILE A 82 22.01 -7.33 -0.73
N GLU A 83 21.21 -8.35 -0.98
CA GLU A 83 21.19 -9.60 -0.21
C GLU A 83 22.27 -10.57 -0.70
N LYS A 84 22.40 -10.70 -2.05
CA LYS A 84 23.37 -11.60 -2.68
C LYS A 84 24.00 -10.92 -3.89
N GLY A 85 25.29 -11.20 -4.12
CA GLY A 85 26.01 -10.70 -5.29
C GLY A 85 26.48 -9.24 -5.15
N PHE A 86 26.44 -8.51 -6.25
CA PHE A 86 26.96 -7.14 -6.35
C PHE A 86 26.12 -6.30 -7.33
N LEU A 87 26.29 -4.97 -7.28
CA LEU A 87 25.71 -4.04 -8.26
C LEU A 87 26.32 -4.31 -9.64
N PHE A 88 25.58 -3.98 -10.71
CA PHE A 88 26.06 -4.19 -12.08
C PHE A 88 27.41 -3.51 -12.33
N GLU A 89 28.36 -4.29 -12.83
CA GLU A 89 29.71 -3.87 -13.24
C GLU A 89 29.90 -4.06 -14.74
N ASP A 90 29.30 -5.12 -15.29
CA ASP A 90 29.27 -5.39 -16.73
C ASP A 90 27.98 -4.79 -17.36
N LEU A 91 28.05 -4.56 -18.68
CA LEU A 91 26.94 -4.06 -19.50
C LEU A 91 25.66 -4.88 -19.35
N TYR A 92 25.78 -6.21 -19.32
CA TYR A 92 24.67 -7.16 -19.28
C TYR A 92 24.37 -7.72 -17.89
N ASP A 93 24.87 -7.09 -16.86
CA ASP A 93 24.52 -7.43 -15.47
C ASP A 93 23.10 -7.01 -15.14
N VAL A 94 22.41 -7.89 -14.40
CA VAL A 94 21.04 -7.70 -13.96
C VAL A 94 20.95 -7.81 -12.44
N ILE A 95 20.26 -6.87 -11.83
CA ILE A 95 19.91 -6.92 -10.42
C ILE A 95 18.42 -7.23 -10.32
N LEU A 96 18.09 -8.24 -9.52
CA LEU A 96 16.70 -8.63 -9.28
C LEU A 96 16.17 -8.05 -7.97
N GLY A 97 14.96 -7.55 -8.00
CA GLY A 97 14.19 -7.36 -6.77
C GLY A 97 13.91 -8.73 -6.12
N SER A 98 13.83 -8.76 -4.79
CA SER A 98 13.62 -9.99 -4.01
C SER A 98 12.41 -10.81 -4.48
N GLY A 99 11.28 -10.16 -4.77
CA GLY A 99 10.07 -10.82 -5.25
C GLY A 99 10.20 -11.46 -6.64
N VAL A 100 11.04 -10.88 -7.53
CA VAL A 100 11.35 -11.48 -8.83
C VAL A 100 12.17 -12.76 -8.64
N ALA A 101 13.24 -12.68 -7.83
CA ALA A 101 14.11 -13.81 -7.55
C ALA A 101 13.33 -14.98 -6.93
N GLU A 102 12.49 -14.69 -5.93
CA GLU A 102 11.66 -15.67 -5.24
C GLU A 102 10.64 -16.34 -6.18
N LYS A 103 9.85 -15.53 -6.92
CA LYS A 103 8.78 -16.06 -7.79
C LYS A 103 9.28 -16.85 -8.98
N LEU A 104 10.45 -16.48 -9.54
CA LEU A 104 11.04 -17.17 -10.69
C LEU A 104 12.05 -18.26 -10.29
N GLY A 105 12.44 -18.35 -9.02
CA GLY A 105 13.44 -19.28 -8.53
C GLY A 105 14.84 -18.96 -9.08
N TYR A 106 15.18 -17.68 -9.27
CA TYR A 106 16.45 -17.25 -9.84
C TYR A 106 17.49 -17.00 -8.74
N ASP A 107 18.73 -17.34 -9.06
CA ASP A 107 19.90 -17.05 -8.23
C ASP A 107 21.00 -16.38 -9.06
N ILE A 108 22.09 -16.00 -8.44
CA ILE A 108 23.26 -15.37 -9.08
C ILE A 108 23.72 -16.21 -10.30
N SER A 109 24.16 -15.52 -11.36
CA SER A 109 24.58 -16.09 -12.65
C SER A 109 23.48 -16.75 -13.48
N THR A 110 22.21 -16.70 -13.05
CA THR A 110 21.09 -17.18 -13.86
C THR A 110 20.98 -16.35 -15.15
N PRO A 111 20.93 -16.98 -16.34
CA PRO A 111 20.73 -16.23 -17.60
C PRO A 111 19.29 -15.72 -17.69
N LEU A 112 19.13 -14.53 -18.28
CA LEU A 112 17.86 -13.83 -18.38
C LEU A 112 17.67 -13.27 -19.76
N ILE A 113 16.45 -13.31 -20.30
CA ILE A 113 16.09 -12.75 -21.60
C ILE A 113 15.13 -11.59 -21.36
N VAL A 114 15.45 -10.41 -21.87
CA VAL A 114 14.58 -9.25 -21.86
C VAL A 114 13.65 -9.29 -23.06
N SER A 115 12.40 -8.88 -22.91
CA SER A 115 11.40 -8.81 -23.96
C SER A 115 10.86 -7.39 -24.08
N HIS A 116 10.53 -6.96 -25.29
CA HIS A 116 9.98 -5.63 -25.51
C HIS A 116 8.51 -5.56 -25.10
N GLY A 117 8.17 -4.64 -24.16
CA GLY A 117 6.80 -4.50 -23.62
C GLY A 117 6.39 -5.65 -22.67
N LEU A 118 5.18 -5.56 -22.09
CA LEU A 118 4.68 -6.57 -21.13
C LEU A 118 4.10 -7.81 -21.80
N GLU A 119 3.54 -7.68 -23.00
CA GLU A 119 2.81 -8.73 -23.72
C GLU A 119 3.44 -9.05 -25.08
N SER A 120 4.63 -8.52 -25.35
CA SER A 120 5.28 -8.74 -26.65
C SER A 120 5.91 -10.13 -26.73
N PHE A 121 5.72 -10.78 -27.87
CA PHE A 121 6.39 -12.03 -28.23
C PHE A 121 7.83 -11.81 -28.71
N THR A 122 8.26 -10.56 -28.86
CA THR A 122 9.59 -10.22 -29.37
C THR A 122 10.61 -10.22 -28.22
N LYS A 123 11.55 -11.14 -28.31
CA LYS A 123 12.58 -11.39 -27.29
C LYS A 123 13.93 -10.90 -27.78
N HIS A 124 14.74 -10.38 -26.86
CA HIS A 124 16.16 -10.08 -27.07
C HIS A 124 16.98 -11.29 -26.60
N ASP A 125 16.82 -12.43 -27.29
CA ASP A 125 17.47 -13.72 -26.95
C ASP A 125 18.93 -13.82 -27.39
N ASP A 126 19.41 -12.84 -28.13
CA ASP A 126 20.79 -12.66 -28.57
C ASP A 126 21.69 -11.91 -27.56
N GLN A 127 21.13 -11.40 -26.48
CA GLN A 127 21.89 -10.64 -25.47
C GLN A 127 22.16 -11.48 -24.19
N PRO A 128 23.42 -11.50 -23.69
CA PRO A 128 23.85 -12.40 -22.63
C PRO A 128 23.60 -11.85 -21.24
N PHE A 129 22.39 -11.45 -20.92
CA PHE A 129 22.06 -10.97 -19.58
C PHE A 129 22.23 -12.04 -18.51
N ARG A 130 22.80 -11.69 -17.35
CA ARG A 130 22.98 -12.57 -16.20
C ARG A 130 22.70 -11.84 -14.89
N VAL A 131 22.14 -12.55 -13.93
CA VAL A 131 21.89 -12.04 -12.60
C VAL A 131 23.21 -11.82 -11.86
N SER A 132 23.56 -10.58 -11.57
CA SER A 132 24.75 -10.18 -10.78
C SER A 132 24.41 -9.93 -9.32
N GLY A 133 23.17 -9.51 -9.02
CA GLY A 133 22.73 -9.19 -7.66
C GLY A 133 21.26 -9.44 -7.42
N ILE A 134 20.94 -9.70 -6.15
CA ILE A 134 19.56 -9.82 -5.65
C ILE A 134 19.42 -8.86 -4.48
N LEU A 135 18.39 -8.03 -4.51
CA LEU A 135 18.11 -7.03 -3.48
C LEU A 135 17.40 -7.65 -2.26
N GLN A 136 17.65 -7.09 -1.10
CA GLN A 136 16.85 -7.37 0.10
C GLN A 136 15.40 -6.93 -0.11
N LYS A 137 14.47 -7.61 0.56
CA LYS A 137 13.05 -7.30 0.50
C LYS A 137 12.75 -5.92 1.08
N THR A 138 12.20 -5.04 0.25
CA THR A 138 11.90 -3.65 0.62
C THR A 138 10.42 -3.43 0.97
N GLY A 139 9.50 -4.26 0.44
CA GLY A 139 8.05 -4.03 0.47
C GLY A 139 7.63 -2.85 -0.41
N THR A 140 8.41 -2.57 -1.44
CA THR A 140 8.12 -1.54 -2.45
C THR A 140 8.03 -2.18 -3.84
N PRO A 141 7.56 -1.46 -4.86
CA PRO A 141 7.55 -1.97 -6.24
C PRO A 141 8.91 -2.43 -6.77
N VAL A 142 10.00 -2.01 -6.14
CA VAL A 142 11.37 -2.44 -6.47
C VAL A 142 11.53 -3.95 -6.32
N ASP A 143 10.85 -4.57 -5.35
CA ASP A 143 10.89 -6.03 -5.14
C ASP A 143 10.40 -6.83 -6.36
N ASN A 144 9.51 -6.26 -7.16
CA ASN A 144 8.97 -6.87 -8.38
C ASN A 144 9.56 -6.24 -9.66
N THR A 145 10.77 -5.71 -9.61
CA THR A 145 11.44 -5.06 -10.73
C THR A 145 12.74 -5.77 -11.07
N VAL A 146 13.00 -5.94 -12.36
CA VAL A 146 14.30 -6.35 -12.92
C VAL A 146 15.08 -5.09 -13.25
N ILE A 147 16.29 -4.92 -12.74
CA ILE A 147 17.05 -3.68 -12.86
C ILE A 147 18.31 -3.93 -13.68
N VAL A 148 18.52 -3.09 -14.68
CA VAL A 148 19.68 -3.13 -15.57
C VAL A 148 20.32 -1.73 -15.68
N SER A 149 21.52 -1.64 -16.25
CA SER A 149 22.10 -0.34 -16.56
C SER A 149 21.35 0.37 -17.68
N LEU A 150 21.38 1.70 -17.74
CA LEU A 150 20.83 2.47 -18.87
C LEU A 150 21.51 2.08 -20.20
N ALA A 151 22.83 1.88 -20.17
CA ALA A 151 23.60 1.44 -21.32
C ALA A 151 23.12 0.07 -21.84
N ALA A 152 22.66 -0.83 -20.95
CA ALA A 152 22.10 -2.11 -21.34
C ALA A 152 20.78 -1.95 -22.11
N ILE A 153 19.94 -0.98 -21.73
CA ILE A 153 18.70 -0.66 -22.46
C ILE A 153 19.02 -0.17 -23.87
N GLU A 154 20.01 0.70 -24.04
CA GLU A 154 20.43 1.14 -25.40
C GLU A 154 21.04 -0.03 -26.19
N ALA A 155 21.87 -0.86 -25.54
CA ALA A 155 22.52 -2.01 -26.17
C ALA A 155 21.53 -3.00 -26.81
N ILE A 156 20.40 -3.29 -26.14
CA ILE A 156 19.39 -4.21 -26.69
C ILE A 156 18.62 -3.60 -27.89
N HIS A 157 18.69 -2.28 -28.08
CA HIS A 157 17.98 -1.57 -29.15
C HIS A 157 18.90 -1.16 -30.32
N VAL A 158 20.20 -1.48 -30.30
CA VAL A 158 21.15 -1.11 -31.35
C VAL A 158 20.68 -1.58 -32.76
N ASP A 159 20.22 -2.83 -32.86
CA ASP A 159 19.73 -3.42 -34.11
C ASP A 159 18.23 -3.21 -34.36
N TRP A 160 17.63 -2.27 -33.59
CA TRP A 160 16.19 -1.99 -33.67
C TRP A 160 15.94 -0.60 -34.25
N SER A 161 15.23 -0.54 -35.39
CA SER A 161 14.71 0.72 -35.90
C SER A 161 13.20 0.72 -35.86
N THR A 162 12.60 1.84 -35.48
CA THR A 162 11.14 2.03 -35.47
C THR A 162 10.35 0.97 -34.66
N GLY A 163 11.01 0.37 -33.62
CA GLY A 163 10.38 -0.61 -32.73
C GLY A 163 10.37 -2.06 -33.23
N ALA A 164 11.12 -2.37 -34.30
CA ALA A 164 11.27 -3.71 -34.82
C ALA A 164 12.74 -4.02 -35.12
N LYS A 165 13.12 -5.29 -34.93
CA LYS A 165 14.47 -5.79 -35.25
C LYS A 165 14.69 -5.71 -36.78
N ILE A 166 15.85 -5.20 -37.20
CA ILE A 166 16.24 -5.11 -38.61
C ILE A 166 16.60 -6.51 -39.10
N PRO A 167 15.85 -7.10 -40.08
CA PRO A 167 16.15 -8.45 -40.57
C PRO A 167 17.55 -8.54 -41.16
N GLY A 168 18.34 -9.51 -40.69
CA GLY A 168 19.69 -9.76 -41.18
C GLY A 168 20.79 -8.88 -40.59
N GLN A 169 20.48 -7.98 -39.68
CA GLN A 169 21.45 -7.22 -38.92
C GLN A 169 21.61 -7.82 -37.53
N GLN A 170 22.84 -8.25 -37.20
CA GLN A 170 23.23 -8.69 -35.88
C GLN A 170 24.60 -8.09 -35.57
N THR A 171 24.62 -7.03 -34.79
CA THR A 171 25.88 -6.39 -34.37
C THR A 171 26.52 -7.28 -33.31
N PRO A 172 27.82 -7.66 -33.50
CA PRO A 172 28.54 -8.43 -32.50
C PRO A 172 28.59 -7.75 -31.13
N ILE A 173 28.50 -8.54 -30.07
CA ILE A 173 28.47 -8.04 -28.67
C ILE A 173 29.73 -7.19 -28.37
N GLU A 174 30.88 -7.59 -28.90
CA GLU A 174 32.17 -6.88 -28.74
C GLU A 174 32.13 -5.49 -29.39
N GLU A 175 31.41 -5.34 -30.48
CA GLU A 175 31.21 -4.07 -31.19
C GLU A 175 30.21 -3.20 -30.40
N ILE A 176 29.11 -3.77 -29.90
CA ILE A 176 28.11 -3.05 -29.08
C ILE A 176 28.79 -2.47 -27.83
N ARG A 177 29.72 -3.21 -27.20
CA ARG A 177 30.47 -2.75 -26.02
C ARG A 177 31.37 -1.55 -26.28
N GLN A 178 31.74 -1.29 -27.52
CA GLN A 178 32.58 -0.17 -27.92
C GLN A 178 31.78 1.04 -28.43
N MET A 179 30.47 0.89 -28.61
CA MET A 179 29.59 1.98 -29.04
C MET A 179 29.32 2.98 -27.91
N ASP A 180 28.95 4.18 -28.30
CA ASP A 180 28.37 5.14 -27.38
C ASP A 180 26.92 4.72 -27.06
N LEU A 181 26.73 4.19 -25.86
CA LEU A 181 25.46 3.74 -25.33
C LEU A 181 24.79 4.80 -24.41
N THR A 182 25.08 6.07 -24.66
CA THR A 182 24.36 7.17 -24.01
C THR A 182 22.89 7.11 -24.41
N PRO A 183 21.96 7.11 -23.45
CA PRO A 183 20.54 7.05 -23.75
C PRO A 183 20.10 8.23 -24.62
N LYS A 184 19.27 7.97 -25.61
CA LYS A 184 18.61 9.03 -26.39
C LYS A 184 17.43 9.62 -25.62
N ASN A 185 16.72 8.75 -24.94
CA ASN A 185 15.52 9.09 -24.18
C ASN A 185 15.47 8.30 -22.87
N ILE A 186 14.84 8.88 -21.87
CA ILE A 186 14.48 8.23 -20.63
C ILE A 186 12.97 8.36 -20.39
N THR A 187 12.40 7.49 -19.57
CA THR A 187 10.97 7.53 -19.28
C THR A 187 10.61 8.53 -18.18
N ALA A 188 11.47 8.64 -17.18
CA ALA A 188 11.30 9.53 -16.04
C ALA A 188 12.65 9.80 -15.37
N ALA A 189 12.72 10.85 -14.55
CA ALA A 189 13.84 11.12 -13.68
C ALA A 189 13.36 11.32 -12.23
N LEU A 190 14.08 10.75 -11.26
CA LEU A 190 13.95 11.11 -9.87
C LEU A 190 14.90 12.27 -9.58
N VAL A 191 14.39 13.38 -9.09
CA VAL A 191 15.18 14.59 -8.87
C VAL A 191 15.13 14.97 -7.39
N GLY A 192 16.29 15.08 -6.78
CA GLY A 192 16.46 15.60 -5.43
C GLY A 192 16.89 17.06 -5.47
N VAL A 193 16.31 17.86 -4.59
CA VAL A 193 16.60 19.30 -4.51
C VAL A 193 17.46 19.64 -3.29
N LYS A 194 18.34 20.62 -3.42
CA LYS A 194 19.19 21.12 -2.32
C LYS A 194 18.37 21.73 -1.19
N SER A 195 17.22 22.32 -1.51
CA SER A 195 16.35 22.99 -0.53
C SER A 195 14.88 22.68 -0.79
N LYS A 196 14.12 22.44 0.31
CA LYS A 196 12.66 22.25 0.22
C LYS A 196 11.94 23.46 -0.37
N LEU A 197 12.49 24.64 -0.24
CA LEU A 197 11.90 25.88 -0.80
C LEU A 197 12.04 25.93 -2.33
N SER A 198 13.07 25.30 -2.90
CA SER A 198 13.30 25.28 -4.34
C SER A 198 12.38 24.33 -5.09
N ILE A 199 11.65 23.43 -4.39
CA ILE A 199 10.82 22.40 -5.01
C ILE A 199 9.77 23.01 -5.96
N PHE A 200 9.03 24.02 -5.49
CA PHE A 200 7.95 24.65 -6.30
C PHE A 200 8.49 25.46 -7.45
N TYR A 201 9.68 26.06 -7.28
CA TYR A 201 10.34 26.81 -8.33
C TYR A 201 10.82 25.86 -9.43
N LEU A 202 11.52 24.80 -9.07
CA LEU A 202 11.98 23.78 -10.02
C LEU A 202 10.80 23.09 -10.71
N GLN A 203 9.74 22.76 -9.97
CA GLN A 203 8.53 22.17 -10.54
C GLN A 203 7.90 23.07 -11.59
N ARG A 204 7.78 24.36 -11.30
CA ARG A 204 7.25 25.32 -12.27
C ARG A 204 8.14 25.41 -13.51
N TRP A 205 9.46 25.54 -13.32
CA TRP A 205 10.41 25.62 -14.41
C TRP A 205 10.34 24.40 -15.33
N ILE A 206 10.27 23.17 -14.77
CA ILE A 206 10.14 21.94 -15.55
C ILE A 206 8.78 21.91 -16.30
N ASN A 207 7.69 22.31 -15.65
CA ASN A 207 6.37 22.30 -16.29
C ASN A 207 6.21 23.37 -17.39
N ASP A 208 6.98 24.46 -17.32
CA ASP A 208 7.01 25.54 -18.31
C ASP A 208 8.19 25.40 -19.28
N TYR A 209 8.90 24.24 -19.28
CA TYR A 209 10.07 24.00 -20.12
C TYR A 209 9.72 24.11 -21.61
N PRO A 210 10.42 24.97 -22.40
CA PRO A 210 9.98 25.33 -23.75
C PRO A 210 10.32 24.28 -24.82
N GLU A 211 11.41 23.52 -24.64
CA GLU A 211 11.95 22.61 -25.66
C GLU A 211 11.15 21.31 -25.71
N GLU A 212 10.54 20.91 -24.60
CA GLU A 212 9.81 19.65 -24.50
C GLU A 212 8.68 19.75 -23.46
N ALA A 213 7.56 19.07 -23.72
CA ALA A 213 6.40 19.04 -22.80
C ALA A 213 6.66 18.15 -21.59
N LEU A 214 7.36 18.67 -20.61
CA LEU A 214 7.71 17.96 -19.36
C LEU A 214 6.60 18.11 -18.30
N THR A 215 6.55 17.16 -17.37
CA THR A 215 5.66 17.22 -16.22
C THR A 215 6.40 16.81 -14.96
N ALA A 216 6.58 17.75 -14.05
CA ALA A 216 7.12 17.47 -12.72
C ALA A 216 6.02 17.24 -11.71
N ILE A 217 6.11 16.14 -10.97
CA ILE A 217 5.19 15.78 -9.90
C ILE A 217 5.90 15.72 -8.55
N LEU A 218 5.19 16.10 -7.51
CA LEU A 218 5.60 15.88 -6.14
C LEU A 218 4.90 14.61 -5.63
N PRO A 219 5.62 13.50 -5.42
CA PRO A 219 4.99 12.24 -5.03
C PRO A 219 4.11 12.36 -3.79
N GLY A 220 4.55 13.12 -2.78
CA GLY A 220 3.77 13.35 -1.56
C GLY A 220 2.45 14.06 -1.80
N ALA A 221 2.40 15.07 -2.67
CA ALA A 221 1.17 15.77 -3.01
C ALA A 221 0.22 14.88 -3.84
N ALA A 222 0.76 14.14 -4.82
CA ALA A 222 -0.01 13.21 -5.63
C ALA A 222 -0.59 12.06 -4.79
N LEU A 223 0.16 11.55 -3.81
CA LEU A 223 -0.32 10.55 -2.86
C LEU A 223 -1.42 11.09 -1.94
N GLN A 224 -1.35 12.36 -1.50
CA GLN A 224 -2.44 12.95 -0.72
C GLN A 224 -3.76 12.99 -1.48
N GLU A 225 -3.73 13.19 -2.79
CA GLU A 225 -4.92 13.16 -3.63
C GLU A 225 -5.52 11.75 -3.72
N LEU A 226 -4.67 10.73 -3.81
CA LEU A 226 -5.04 9.32 -3.74
C LEU A 226 -5.62 8.94 -2.36
N TRP A 227 -4.99 9.39 -1.27
CA TRP A 227 -5.48 9.21 0.09
C TRP A 227 -6.85 9.87 0.32
N ARG A 228 -7.16 10.95 -0.36
CA ARG A 228 -8.50 11.56 -0.29
C ARG A 228 -9.59 10.63 -0.83
N VAL A 229 -9.29 9.88 -1.90
CA VAL A 229 -10.21 8.88 -2.46
C VAL A 229 -10.35 7.70 -1.50
N VAL A 230 -9.23 7.21 -0.94
CA VAL A 230 -9.22 6.14 0.06
C VAL A 230 -9.99 6.55 1.32
N GLY A 231 -9.90 7.83 1.73
CA GLY A 231 -10.65 8.39 2.86
C GLY A 231 -12.17 8.30 2.71
N VAL A 232 -12.70 8.29 1.48
CA VAL A 232 -14.14 8.05 1.24
C VAL A 232 -14.51 6.61 1.65
N VAL A 233 -13.67 5.64 1.29
CA VAL A 233 -13.88 4.22 1.67
C VAL A 233 -13.77 4.05 3.19
N GLU A 234 -12.80 4.71 3.82
CA GLU A 234 -12.65 4.71 5.28
C GLU A 234 -13.90 5.25 5.98
N ASN A 235 -14.44 6.38 5.52
CA ASN A 235 -15.68 6.96 6.06
C ASN A 235 -16.90 6.05 5.86
N LEU A 236 -17.01 5.36 4.72
CA LEU A 236 -18.07 4.38 4.49
C LEU A 236 -17.95 3.18 5.45
N LEU A 237 -16.74 2.67 5.65
CA LEU A 237 -16.49 1.59 6.61
C LEU A 237 -16.80 2.02 8.06
N LEU A 238 -16.47 3.24 8.43
CA LEU A 238 -16.87 3.82 9.72
C LEU A 238 -18.41 3.88 9.85
N GLY A 239 -19.11 4.32 8.82
CA GLY A 239 -20.58 4.32 8.80
C GLY A 239 -21.16 2.92 8.99
N ILE A 240 -20.64 1.93 8.29
CA ILE A 240 -21.04 0.53 8.46
C ILE A 240 -20.76 0.03 9.88
N SER A 241 -19.60 0.36 10.44
CA SER A 241 -19.22 -0.02 11.81
C SER A 241 -20.20 0.55 12.85
N VAL A 242 -20.63 1.80 12.69
CA VAL A 242 -21.65 2.41 13.56
C VAL A 242 -22.96 1.63 13.49
N VAL A 243 -23.43 1.28 12.30
CA VAL A 243 -24.66 0.48 12.12
C VAL A 243 -24.53 -0.90 12.77
N VAL A 244 -23.37 -1.55 12.64
CA VAL A 244 -23.09 -2.84 13.28
C VAL A 244 -23.10 -2.72 14.80
N ILE A 245 -22.50 -1.67 15.37
CA ILE A 245 -22.54 -1.42 16.82
C ILE A 245 -24.01 -1.27 17.29
N PHE A 246 -24.82 -0.46 16.61
CA PHE A 246 -26.22 -0.30 16.97
C PHE A 246 -27.01 -1.62 16.91
N THR A 247 -26.82 -2.40 15.86
CA THR A 247 -27.49 -3.71 15.69
C THR A 247 -27.06 -4.68 16.78
N THR A 248 -25.79 -4.66 17.15
CA THR A 248 -25.25 -5.50 18.23
C THR A 248 -25.84 -5.12 19.59
N LEU A 249 -25.96 -3.82 19.90
CA LEU A 249 -26.57 -3.33 21.15
C LEU A 249 -28.07 -3.69 21.22
N ILE A 250 -28.81 -3.60 20.10
CA ILE A 250 -30.21 -4.03 20.03
C ILE A 250 -30.32 -5.54 20.25
N GLY A 251 -29.46 -6.33 19.57
CA GLY A 251 -29.43 -7.79 19.74
C GLY A 251 -29.12 -8.19 21.19
N MET A 252 -28.12 -7.56 21.80
CA MET A 252 -27.80 -7.78 23.22
C MET A 252 -28.99 -7.47 24.13
N THR A 253 -29.68 -6.35 23.89
CA THR A 253 -30.86 -5.96 24.64
C THR A 253 -31.97 -6.99 24.50
N ALA A 254 -32.23 -7.49 23.27
CA ALA A 254 -33.24 -8.50 23.02
C ALA A 254 -32.93 -9.83 23.75
N ILE A 255 -31.66 -10.26 23.74
CA ILE A 255 -31.23 -11.45 24.47
C ILE A 255 -31.41 -11.27 25.97
N MET A 256 -31.04 -10.11 26.51
CA MET A 256 -31.25 -9.82 27.93
C MET A 256 -32.74 -9.81 28.32
N PHE A 257 -33.62 -9.27 27.46
CA PHE A 257 -35.05 -9.35 27.71
C PHE A 257 -35.60 -10.79 27.67
N SER A 258 -35.13 -11.63 26.77
CA SER A 258 -35.48 -13.04 26.72
C SER A 258 -35.01 -13.76 28.01
N SER A 259 -33.78 -13.60 28.37
CA SER A 259 -33.19 -14.17 29.60
C SER A 259 -33.94 -13.74 30.87
N LEU A 260 -34.38 -12.47 30.96
CA LEU A 260 -35.17 -12.00 32.07
C LEU A 260 -36.49 -12.77 32.25
N ASN A 261 -37.17 -13.14 31.14
CA ASN A 261 -38.41 -13.91 31.21
C ASN A 261 -38.17 -15.33 31.79
N GLU A 262 -37.07 -15.95 31.43
CA GLU A 262 -36.68 -17.27 31.93
C GLU A 262 -36.27 -17.24 33.41
N ARG A 263 -35.56 -16.18 33.81
CA ARG A 263 -35.02 -16.00 35.18
C ARG A 263 -35.96 -15.28 36.16
N ARG A 264 -37.23 -15.06 35.76
CA ARG A 264 -38.24 -14.39 36.64
C ARG A 264 -38.36 -15.04 38.01
N ARG A 265 -38.35 -16.36 38.05
CA ARG A 265 -38.48 -17.13 39.29
C ARG A 265 -37.25 -16.93 40.22
N GLU A 266 -36.04 -16.89 39.65
CA GLU A 266 -34.81 -16.66 40.38
C GLU A 266 -34.79 -15.25 41.01
N MET A 267 -35.21 -14.24 40.22
CA MET A 267 -35.29 -12.86 40.72
C MET A 267 -36.31 -12.70 41.84
N SER A 268 -37.42 -13.43 41.80
CA SER A 268 -38.42 -13.45 42.87
C SER A 268 -37.83 -14.06 44.17
N ILE A 269 -37.00 -15.10 44.03
CA ILE A 269 -36.31 -15.73 45.16
C ILE A 269 -35.31 -14.75 45.77
N PHE A 270 -34.48 -14.06 44.97
CA PHE A 270 -33.54 -13.05 45.48
C PHE A 270 -34.25 -11.94 46.26
N ARG A 271 -35.41 -11.49 45.77
CA ARG A 271 -36.21 -10.50 46.51
C ARG A 271 -36.78 -11.05 47.82
N ALA A 272 -37.26 -12.28 47.82
CA ALA A 272 -37.75 -12.92 49.02
C ALA A 272 -36.66 -13.06 50.10
N MET A 273 -35.39 -13.19 49.68
CA MET A 273 -34.22 -13.19 50.56
C MET A 273 -33.77 -11.77 50.97
N GLY A 274 -34.45 -10.70 50.51
CA GLY A 274 -34.15 -9.33 50.94
C GLY A 274 -33.25 -8.53 49.97
N ALA A 275 -33.01 -9.03 48.72
CA ALA A 275 -32.22 -8.30 47.75
C ALA A 275 -32.93 -6.99 47.35
N SER A 276 -32.20 -5.87 47.46
CA SER A 276 -32.71 -4.55 47.04
C SER A 276 -32.79 -4.45 45.51
N PRO A 277 -33.65 -3.58 44.96
CA PRO A 277 -33.69 -3.30 43.50
C PRO A 277 -32.33 -2.92 42.92
N ARG A 278 -31.49 -2.24 43.68
CA ARG A 278 -30.13 -1.85 43.26
C ARG A 278 -29.22 -3.04 42.99
N ILE A 279 -29.38 -4.12 43.77
CA ILE A 279 -28.61 -5.35 43.62
C ILE A 279 -28.97 -6.04 42.29
N ILE A 280 -30.27 -6.07 41.94
CA ILE A 280 -30.73 -6.68 40.67
C ILE A 280 -30.26 -5.88 39.47
N ILE A 281 -30.32 -4.54 39.51
CA ILE A 281 -29.75 -3.68 38.48
C ILE A 281 -28.25 -3.91 38.34
N GLY A 282 -27.52 -3.93 39.45
CA GLY A 282 -26.08 -4.17 39.50
C GLY A 282 -25.69 -5.50 38.90
N LEU A 283 -26.47 -6.57 39.15
CA LEU A 283 -26.22 -7.90 38.57
C LEU A 283 -26.36 -7.89 37.02
N LEU A 284 -27.43 -7.25 36.50
CA LEU A 284 -27.64 -7.12 35.06
C LEU A 284 -26.59 -6.25 34.39
N MET A 285 -26.16 -5.18 35.04
CA MET A 285 -25.05 -4.35 34.53
C MET A 285 -23.72 -5.12 34.54
N LEU A 286 -23.48 -5.94 35.57
CA LEU A 286 -22.27 -6.78 35.63
C LEU A 286 -22.29 -7.86 34.53
N GLU A 287 -23.45 -8.45 34.21
CA GLU A 287 -23.63 -9.39 33.13
C GLU A 287 -23.34 -8.70 31.77
N ALA A 288 -23.87 -7.49 31.57
CA ALA A 288 -23.59 -6.69 30.34
C ALA A 288 -22.10 -6.34 30.23
N LEU A 289 -21.46 -5.94 31.34
CA LEU A 289 -20.05 -5.66 31.37
C LEU A 289 -19.22 -6.90 30.99
N PHE A 290 -19.55 -8.05 31.60
CA PHE A 290 -18.85 -9.30 31.31
C PHE A 290 -18.97 -9.73 29.85
N ILE A 291 -20.19 -9.68 29.29
CA ILE A 291 -20.44 -10.03 27.89
C ILE A 291 -19.70 -9.07 26.95
N SER A 292 -19.76 -7.75 27.20
CA SER A 292 -19.11 -6.77 26.36
C SER A 292 -17.57 -6.89 26.41
N LEU A 293 -17.01 -7.16 27.58
CA LEU A 293 -15.57 -7.34 27.77
C LEU A 293 -15.08 -8.62 27.08
N LEU A 294 -15.82 -9.72 27.22
CA LEU A 294 -15.54 -10.99 26.55
C LEU A 294 -15.63 -10.81 25.02
N SER A 295 -16.63 -10.09 24.53
CA SER A 295 -16.81 -9.80 23.10
C SER A 295 -15.62 -9.00 22.53
N VAL A 296 -15.12 -8.00 23.25
CA VAL A 296 -13.93 -7.23 22.87
C VAL A 296 -12.70 -8.13 22.78
N ILE A 297 -12.49 -8.98 23.79
CA ILE A 297 -11.34 -9.91 23.82
C ILE A 297 -11.41 -10.88 22.62
N VAL A 298 -12.56 -11.52 22.40
CA VAL A 298 -12.74 -12.46 21.29
C VAL A 298 -12.57 -11.75 19.95
N SER A 299 -13.11 -10.55 19.78
CA SER A 299 -12.94 -9.72 18.58
C SER A 299 -11.48 -9.41 18.30
N MET A 300 -10.71 -9.04 19.32
CA MET A 300 -9.27 -8.82 19.19
C MET A 300 -8.52 -10.08 18.78
N LEU A 301 -8.81 -11.21 19.40
CA LEU A 301 -8.18 -12.49 19.04
C LEU A 301 -8.50 -12.88 17.60
N LEU A 302 -9.74 -12.71 17.16
CA LEU A 302 -10.15 -12.96 15.77
C LEU A 302 -9.46 -12.00 14.78
N LEU A 303 -9.31 -10.73 15.13
CA LEU A 303 -8.61 -9.74 14.31
C LEU A 303 -7.14 -10.12 14.14
N PHE A 304 -6.42 -10.39 15.23
CA PHE A 304 -5.02 -10.80 15.16
C PHE A 304 -4.83 -12.11 14.41
N PHE A 305 -5.71 -13.09 14.64
CA PHE A 305 -5.66 -14.36 13.92
C PHE A 305 -5.88 -14.16 12.40
N SER A 306 -6.89 -13.38 12.01
CA SER A 306 -7.18 -13.11 10.60
C SER A 306 -6.04 -12.34 9.93
N LEU A 307 -5.44 -11.36 10.60
CA LEU A 307 -4.27 -10.65 10.09
C LEU A 307 -3.06 -11.57 9.95
N ALA A 308 -2.80 -12.43 10.94
CA ALA A 308 -1.68 -13.38 10.88
C ALA A 308 -1.80 -14.37 9.70
N VAL A 309 -3.02 -14.75 9.34
CA VAL A 309 -3.29 -15.65 8.18
C VAL A 309 -3.26 -14.90 6.86
N LEU A 310 -3.87 -13.71 6.80
CA LEU A 310 -4.01 -12.95 5.56
C LEU A 310 -2.74 -12.18 5.17
N GLN A 311 -1.95 -11.73 6.13
CA GLN A 311 -0.75 -10.93 5.88
C GLN A 311 0.27 -11.64 4.98
N PRO A 312 0.67 -12.91 5.19
CA PRO A 312 1.58 -13.62 4.30
C PRO A 312 1.02 -13.74 2.87
N TRP A 313 -0.29 -13.97 2.76
CA TRP A 313 -0.94 -14.06 1.45
C TRP A 313 -0.95 -12.73 0.70
N ILE A 314 -1.25 -11.62 1.39
CA ILE A 314 -1.21 -10.26 0.82
C ILE A 314 0.22 -9.89 0.43
N ASP A 315 1.20 -10.16 1.29
CA ASP A 315 2.61 -9.87 1.03
C ASP A 315 3.12 -10.66 -0.19
N ASN A 316 2.80 -11.94 -0.29
CA ASN A 316 3.26 -12.77 -1.40
C ASN A 316 2.62 -12.43 -2.75
N ASN A 317 1.32 -12.03 -2.75
CA ASN A 317 0.63 -11.74 -4.01
C ASN A 317 0.77 -10.29 -4.46
N TYR A 318 0.82 -9.34 -3.54
CA TYR A 318 0.79 -7.91 -3.83
C TYR A 318 2.05 -7.16 -3.40
N GLY A 319 2.95 -7.78 -2.63
CA GLY A 319 4.14 -7.11 -2.08
C GLY A 319 3.81 -5.99 -1.08
N ILE A 320 2.60 -6.02 -0.50
CA ILE A 320 2.15 -5.03 0.46
C ILE A 320 2.38 -5.56 1.87
N LEU A 321 3.31 -4.96 2.60
CA LEU A 321 3.50 -5.24 4.02
C LEU A 321 2.47 -4.46 4.82
N VAL A 322 1.48 -5.19 5.33
CA VAL A 322 0.55 -4.64 6.32
C VAL A 322 1.27 -4.69 7.68
N SER A 323 1.74 -3.53 8.16
CA SER A 323 2.26 -3.45 9.52
C SER A 323 1.10 -3.65 10.50
N VAL A 324 1.18 -4.71 11.30
CA VAL A 324 0.30 -4.87 12.45
C VAL A 324 0.78 -3.89 13.51
N GLU A 325 0.39 -2.63 13.39
CA GLU A 325 0.61 -1.69 14.49
C GLU A 325 -0.22 -2.14 15.68
N MET A 326 0.43 -2.21 16.84
CA MET A 326 -0.28 -2.44 18.09
C MET A 326 -1.38 -1.37 18.23
N LEU A 327 -2.51 -1.77 18.79
CA LEU A 327 -3.69 -0.95 19.09
C LEU A 327 -3.34 0.52 19.32
N SER A 328 -3.89 1.36 18.48
CA SER A 328 -3.80 2.80 18.64
C SER A 328 -4.61 3.23 19.87
N ILE A 329 -4.21 4.32 20.50
CA ILE A 329 -4.98 4.96 21.57
C ILE A 329 -6.43 5.23 21.13
N LYS A 330 -6.66 5.54 19.84
CA LYS A 330 -8.00 5.73 19.26
C LYS A 330 -8.85 4.47 19.32
N ASP A 331 -8.28 3.31 19.06
CA ASP A 331 -8.99 2.02 19.12
C ASP A 331 -9.42 1.69 20.55
N MET A 332 -8.57 1.99 21.53
CA MET A 332 -8.94 1.86 22.95
C MET A 332 -10.15 2.72 23.33
N TYR A 333 -10.25 3.95 22.83
CA TYR A 333 -11.43 4.78 23.05
C TYR A 333 -12.71 4.17 22.47
N VAL A 334 -12.63 3.57 21.29
CA VAL A 334 -13.79 2.90 20.67
C VAL A 334 -14.25 1.72 21.50
N PHE A 335 -13.34 0.89 22.01
CA PHE A 335 -13.68 -0.24 22.88
C PHE A 335 -14.30 0.23 24.21
N ILE A 336 -13.74 1.26 24.84
CA ILE A 336 -14.28 1.83 26.08
C ILE A 336 -15.68 2.41 25.83
N MET A 337 -15.87 3.16 24.76
CA MET A 337 -17.20 3.69 24.36
C MET A 337 -18.21 2.58 24.13
N PHE A 338 -17.82 1.48 23.47
CA PHE A 338 -18.70 0.33 23.26
C PHE A 338 -19.13 -0.31 24.57
N ILE A 339 -18.19 -0.53 25.51
CA ILE A 339 -18.49 -1.10 26.83
C ILE A 339 -19.44 -0.19 27.62
N ILE A 340 -19.18 1.12 27.63
CA ILE A 340 -20.06 2.10 28.29
C ILE A 340 -21.46 2.09 27.66
N ALA A 341 -21.56 2.08 26.33
CA ALA A 341 -22.82 2.01 25.61
C ALA A 341 -23.60 0.72 25.95
N ALA A 342 -22.92 -0.42 26.01
CA ALA A 342 -23.51 -1.69 26.40
C ALA A 342 -24.05 -1.65 27.83
N MET A 343 -23.33 -1.06 28.77
CA MET A 343 -23.81 -0.86 30.15
C MET A 343 -25.01 0.08 30.21
N VAL A 344 -25.02 1.18 29.48
CA VAL A 344 -26.15 2.13 29.45
C VAL A 344 -27.41 1.45 28.85
N VAL A 345 -27.23 0.72 27.75
CA VAL A 345 -28.37 0.02 27.10
C VAL A 345 -28.92 -1.09 27.98
N SER A 346 -28.09 -1.73 28.80
CA SER A 346 -28.54 -2.77 29.76
C SER A 346 -29.46 -2.24 30.88
N LEU A 347 -29.50 -0.91 31.09
CA LEU A 347 -30.46 -0.30 32.02
C LEU A 347 -31.91 -0.45 31.54
N LEU A 348 -32.17 -0.59 30.24
CA LEU A 348 -33.52 -0.79 29.69
C LEU A 348 -34.16 -2.11 30.18
N PRO A 349 -33.52 -3.29 30.01
CA PRO A 349 -34.05 -4.52 30.56
C PRO A 349 -34.06 -4.50 32.11
N ALA A 350 -33.10 -3.84 32.77
CA ALA A 350 -33.06 -3.71 34.20
C ALA A 350 -34.27 -2.90 34.76
N ALA A 351 -34.63 -1.80 34.12
CA ALA A 351 -35.81 -1.01 34.49
C ALA A 351 -37.11 -1.82 34.33
N ARG A 352 -37.22 -2.61 33.23
CA ARG A 352 -38.38 -3.47 33.01
C ARG A 352 -38.44 -4.62 34.00
N ALA A 353 -37.34 -5.19 34.41
CA ALA A 353 -37.27 -6.18 35.50
C ALA A 353 -37.90 -5.63 36.78
N LEU A 354 -37.60 -4.38 37.13
CA LEU A 354 -38.17 -3.71 38.31
C LEU A 354 -39.68 -3.47 38.20
N SER A 355 -40.17 -3.03 37.05
CA SER A 355 -41.60 -2.79 36.84
C SER A 355 -42.41 -4.06 36.91
N LEU A 356 -41.92 -5.17 36.38
CA LEU A 356 -42.57 -6.49 36.44
C LEU A 356 -42.65 -7.03 37.88
N ILE A 357 -41.73 -6.66 38.74
CA ILE A 357 -41.67 -7.04 40.14
C ILE A 357 -42.68 -6.22 40.97
N HIS A 358 -42.89 -4.92 40.63
CA HIS A 358 -43.91 -4.11 41.30
C HIS A 358 -45.34 -4.54 41.01
N ILE A 359 -45.63 -5.10 39.84
CA ILE A 359 -46.95 -5.58 39.46
C ILE A 359 -47.32 -6.90 40.17
N SER A 360 -46.34 -7.66 40.64
CA SER A 360 -46.53 -8.90 41.38
C SER A 360 -46.66 -8.77 42.93
N GLU A 361 -46.58 -7.55 43.48
CA GLU A 361 -46.97 -7.30 44.87
C GLU A 361 -48.51 -7.28 44.92
N PRO A 362 -49.16 -8.33 45.49
CA PRO A 362 -50.57 -8.22 45.74
C PRO A 362 -50.75 -7.08 46.74
N THR A 363 -51.61 -6.14 46.36
CA THR A 363 -52.14 -5.10 47.24
C THR A 363 -52.44 -5.69 48.64
N ARG A 364 -51.50 -5.48 49.59
CA ARG A 364 -51.87 -5.52 50.98
C ARG A 364 -52.62 -4.24 51.31
N LEU A 365 -53.84 -4.18 50.84
CA LEU A 365 -54.84 -3.24 51.33
C LEU A 365 -56.08 -4.05 51.61
N ALA A 366 -56.53 -3.86 52.84
CA ALA A 366 -57.73 -4.33 53.47
C ALA A 366 -57.58 -5.66 54.25
N TRP A 367 -57.26 -5.52 55.51
CA TRP A 367 -58.26 -5.65 56.64
C TRP A 367 -57.62 -5.04 57.87
#